data_3e1a9ff36fe0df7b6f2714f9c8eff50e
#
_entry.id   3e1a9ff36fe0df7b6f2714f9c8eff50e
#
_cell.length_a   1.000
_cell.length_b   1.000
_cell.length_c   1.000
_cell.angle_alpha   90.00
_cell.angle_beta   90.00
_cell.angle_gamma   90.00
#
_symmetry.space_group_name_H-M   'P 1'
#
loop_
_entity.id
_entity.type
_entity.pdbx_description
1 polymer ?
#
loop_
_entity_poly.entity_id
_entity_poly.type
_entity_poly.pdbx_seq_one_letter_code
_entity_poly.pdbx_strand_id
1 'polypeptide(L)'
;MSEGVELGNARPPRVAYRSKISGISDRLAHERPRTQQPEAQRPQGLFVTGTDTGVGKTVLSAALLAAMAAAGEPVRAHKPVVTGLGEESGIGESETWPPDHVLLGNAAGMTGEEVAPLRYGPAVSPHLAAQLAGERIEPARLLTAARSAAAGDDILIVEGVGGLLVPLAVDYTVRDLAVALELPLLIAARPGLGTINHTLLTLAAARAAGLDVLAVVLTPWPQRPNAMERSNRDTIAHLGEIEVAGLGQVRSPTAAGLASAGDALPWRRWLALPKRLISSACVPRRSEPVRNLRKSSVNIL
;
A
#
# COMPACT_ATOMS: atom_id res chain seq x y z
N MET A 1 -21.38 -16.08 52.87
CA MET A 1 -22.47 -15.67 51.98
C MET A 1 -21.79 -14.96 50.82
N SER A 2 -21.56 -15.69 49.73
CA SER A 2 -20.91 -15.18 48.52
C SER A 2 -21.97 -15.12 47.42
N GLU A 3 -22.36 -13.91 47.05
CA GLU A 3 -23.26 -13.69 45.94
C GLU A 3 -22.48 -13.77 44.61
N GLY A 4 -22.80 -14.79 43.85
CA GLY A 4 -22.27 -14.95 42.47
C GLY A 4 -23.00 -14.02 41.50
N VAL A 5 -22.25 -13.18 40.82
CA VAL A 5 -22.76 -12.36 39.70
C VAL A 5 -22.81 -13.26 38.46
N GLU A 6 -24.03 -13.59 38.02
CA GLU A 6 -24.25 -14.22 36.69
C GLU A 6 -23.99 -13.21 35.56
N LEU A 7 -22.96 -13.46 34.77
CA LEU A 7 -22.73 -12.77 33.51
C LEU A 7 -23.71 -13.28 32.45
N GLY A 8 -24.73 -12.51 32.18
CA GLY A 8 -25.70 -12.78 31.13
C GLY A 8 -25.06 -12.86 29.74
N ASN A 9 -25.21 -14.02 29.12
CA ASN A 9 -24.77 -14.34 27.75
C ASN A 9 -25.68 -13.65 26.73
N ALA A 10 -25.46 -12.35 26.47
CA ALA A 10 -26.10 -11.64 25.37
C ALA A 10 -25.37 -11.96 24.07
N ARG A 11 -25.99 -12.77 23.22
CA ARG A 11 -25.49 -13.00 21.85
C ARG A 11 -25.54 -11.69 21.06
N PRO A 12 -24.47 -11.31 20.35
CA PRO A 12 -24.51 -10.14 19.50
C PRO A 12 -25.53 -10.35 18.36
N PRO A 13 -26.16 -9.27 17.84
CA PRO A 13 -27.14 -9.35 16.76
C PRO A 13 -26.47 -9.94 15.52
N ARG A 14 -27.10 -10.96 14.93
CA ARG A 14 -26.70 -11.51 13.63
C ARG A 14 -26.94 -10.46 12.56
N VAL A 15 -25.86 -9.82 12.10
CA VAL A 15 -25.87 -9.04 10.86
C VAL A 15 -26.10 -10.05 9.73
N ALA A 16 -27.27 -10.01 9.13
CA ALA A 16 -27.58 -10.85 7.97
C ALA A 16 -26.78 -10.36 6.76
N TYR A 17 -25.64 -10.99 6.52
CA TYR A 17 -24.86 -10.82 5.29
C TYR A 17 -25.64 -11.50 4.16
N ARG A 18 -26.55 -10.76 3.53
CA ARG A 18 -27.23 -11.24 2.32
C ARG A 18 -26.23 -11.26 1.19
N SER A 19 -25.80 -12.44 0.80
CA SER A 19 -24.96 -12.70 -0.36
C SER A 19 -25.64 -12.24 -1.65
N LYS A 20 -25.30 -11.04 -2.13
CA LYS A 20 -25.55 -10.62 -3.51
C LYS A 20 -24.26 -10.82 -4.33
N ILE A 21 -23.86 -12.09 -4.49
CA ILE A 21 -22.68 -12.42 -5.33
C ILE A 21 -23.06 -12.46 -6.83
N SER A 22 -24.35 -12.45 -7.20
CA SER A 22 -24.79 -12.53 -8.61
C SER A 22 -24.73 -11.22 -9.41
N GLY A 23 -24.26 -10.12 -8.82
CA GLY A 23 -24.24 -8.80 -9.49
C GLY A 23 -22.84 -8.22 -9.75
N ILE A 24 -21.77 -8.95 -9.44
CA ILE A 24 -20.39 -8.40 -9.57
C ILE A 24 -19.89 -8.47 -11.01
N SER A 25 -20.40 -9.42 -11.81
CA SER A 25 -19.94 -9.59 -13.20
C SER A 25 -20.41 -8.46 -14.15
N ASP A 26 -21.57 -7.87 -13.90
CA ASP A 26 -22.15 -6.88 -14.83
C ASP A 26 -21.79 -5.43 -14.51
N ARG A 27 -21.20 -5.14 -13.35
CA ARG A 27 -20.79 -3.78 -12.99
C ARG A 27 -19.43 -3.35 -13.50
N LEU A 28 -18.65 -4.27 -14.07
CA LEU A 28 -17.33 -3.96 -14.64
C LEU A 28 -17.41 -3.40 -16.07
N ALA A 29 -18.59 -3.37 -16.69
CA ALA A 29 -18.80 -2.93 -18.08
C ALA A 29 -19.35 -1.50 -18.23
N HIS A 30 -19.56 -0.75 -17.15
CA HIS A 30 -19.93 0.65 -17.31
C HIS A 30 -18.65 1.49 -17.45
N GLU A 31 -18.27 1.75 -18.71
CA GLU A 31 -17.37 2.81 -19.11
C GLU A 31 -17.89 4.13 -18.52
N ARG A 32 -17.33 4.55 -17.38
CA ARG A 32 -17.46 5.94 -16.94
C ARG A 32 -16.71 6.78 -17.98
N PRO A 33 -17.33 7.83 -18.54
CA PRO A 33 -16.60 8.72 -19.42
C PRO A 33 -15.38 9.24 -18.64
N ARG A 34 -14.18 8.97 -19.16
CA ARG A 34 -12.94 9.59 -18.67
C ARG A 34 -13.10 11.09 -18.91
N THR A 35 -13.44 11.84 -17.89
CA THR A 35 -13.23 13.28 -17.92
C THR A 35 -11.74 13.48 -18.08
N GLN A 36 -11.31 13.83 -19.30
CA GLN A 36 -9.94 14.25 -19.59
C GLN A 36 -9.71 15.54 -18.78
N GLN A 37 -9.18 15.41 -17.58
CA GLN A 37 -8.62 16.57 -16.89
C GLN A 37 -7.35 16.97 -17.63
N PRO A 38 -7.09 18.26 -17.78
CA PRO A 38 -5.88 18.74 -18.44
C PRO A 38 -4.65 18.11 -17.77
N GLU A 39 -3.68 17.71 -18.54
CA GLU A 39 -2.42 17.06 -18.10
C GLU A 39 -1.68 17.87 -17.01
N ALA A 40 -1.91 19.18 -16.97
CA ALA A 40 -1.32 20.11 -16.00
C ALA A 40 -1.79 19.95 -14.53
N GLN A 41 -2.78 19.09 -14.25
CA GLN A 41 -3.34 18.91 -12.88
C GLN A 41 -3.02 17.55 -12.24
N ARG A 42 -2.17 16.73 -12.86
CA ARG A 42 -1.81 15.43 -12.27
C ARG A 42 -0.56 15.56 -11.42
N PRO A 43 -0.61 15.19 -10.13
CA PRO A 43 0.56 15.24 -9.28
C PRO A 43 1.67 14.36 -9.84
N GLN A 44 2.90 14.87 -9.82
CA GLN A 44 4.08 14.05 -10.00
C GLN A 44 4.39 13.36 -8.67
N GLY A 45 4.70 12.08 -8.67
CA GLY A 45 5.02 11.39 -7.42
C GLY A 45 4.82 9.89 -7.47
N LEU A 46 4.76 9.28 -6.29
CA LEU A 46 4.66 7.84 -6.10
C LEU A 46 3.59 7.51 -5.06
N PHE A 47 2.92 6.39 -5.24
CA PHE A 47 2.05 5.81 -4.23
C PHE A 47 2.75 4.61 -3.58
N VAL A 48 2.92 4.62 -2.26
CA VAL A 48 3.53 3.52 -1.51
C VAL A 48 2.43 2.71 -0.83
N THR A 49 2.27 1.46 -1.24
CA THR A 49 1.42 0.48 -0.54
C THR A 49 2.27 -0.62 0.12
N GLY A 50 1.64 -1.52 0.84
CA GLY A 50 2.32 -2.67 1.43
C GLY A 50 1.59 -3.96 1.17
N THR A 51 2.30 -5.06 1.36
CA THR A 51 1.69 -6.40 1.39
C THR A 51 0.89 -6.63 2.67
N ASP A 52 1.15 -5.81 3.72
CA ASP A 52 0.50 -5.91 5.04
C ASP A 52 0.78 -4.65 5.88
N THR A 53 0.27 -4.63 7.13
CA THR A 53 0.64 -3.68 8.16
C THR A 53 2.04 -3.99 8.69
N GLY A 54 2.80 -2.95 9.05
CA GLY A 54 4.14 -3.11 9.66
C GLY A 54 5.21 -3.68 8.72
N VAL A 55 5.02 -3.67 7.40
CA VAL A 55 6.01 -4.15 6.42
C VAL A 55 7.07 -3.09 6.07
N GLY A 56 7.08 -1.93 6.74
CA GLY A 56 8.08 -0.87 6.54
C GLY A 56 7.69 0.18 5.50
N LYS A 57 6.40 0.36 5.18
CA LYS A 57 5.93 1.44 4.28
C LYS A 57 6.46 2.80 4.70
N THR A 58 6.28 3.14 5.97
CA THR A 58 6.61 4.48 6.50
C THR A 58 8.11 4.74 6.46
N VAL A 59 8.92 3.74 6.76
CA VAL A 59 10.39 3.85 6.62
C VAL A 59 10.79 4.03 5.15
N LEU A 60 10.14 3.30 4.22
CA LEU A 60 10.38 3.45 2.78
C LEU A 60 9.97 4.85 2.30
N SER A 61 8.77 5.30 2.63
CA SER A 61 8.26 6.62 2.25
C SER A 61 9.14 7.74 2.80
N ALA A 62 9.51 7.67 4.08
CA ALA A 62 10.38 8.65 4.72
C ALA A 62 11.81 8.66 4.13
N ALA A 63 12.35 7.48 3.80
CA ALA A 63 13.66 7.38 3.15
C ALA A 63 13.64 8.01 1.75
N LEU A 64 12.60 7.77 0.96
CA LEU A 64 12.44 8.40 -0.35
C LEU A 64 12.32 9.92 -0.23
N LEU A 65 11.44 10.41 0.66
CA LEU A 65 11.27 11.85 0.91
C LEU A 65 12.58 12.51 1.32
N ALA A 66 13.29 11.92 2.29
CA ALA A 66 14.54 12.48 2.77
C ALA A 66 15.66 12.47 1.70
N ALA A 67 15.74 11.42 0.86
CA ALA A 67 16.72 11.36 -0.23
C ALA A 67 16.42 12.39 -1.32
N MET A 68 15.14 12.56 -1.68
CA MET A 68 14.71 13.56 -2.66
C MET A 68 14.95 14.99 -2.13
N ALA A 69 14.57 15.27 -0.88
CA ALA A 69 14.83 16.56 -0.24
C ALA A 69 16.32 16.89 -0.14
N ALA A 70 17.16 15.89 0.22
CA ALA A 70 18.62 16.06 0.26
C ALA A 70 19.22 16.31 -1.14
N ALA A 71 18.56 15.86 -2.20
CA ALA A 71 18.93 16.16 -3.59
C ALA A 71 18.44 17.53 -4.08
N GLY A 72 17.70 18.29 -3.24
CA GLY A 72 17.14 19.59 -3.59
C GLY A 72 15.80 19.54 -4.30
N GLU A 73 15.14 18.36 -4.35
CA GLU A 73 13.82 18.25 -4.95
C GLU A 73 12.74 18.78 -3.98
N PRO A 74 11.76 19.53 -4.46
CA PRO A 74 10.61 19.92 -3.65
C PRO A 74 9.71 18.69 -3.42
N VAL A 75 9.52 18.30 -2.15
CA VAL A 75 8.77 17.09 -1.80
C VAL A 75 7.60 17.37 -0.88
N ARG A 76 6.55 16.58 -1.02
CA ARG A 76 5.37 16.60 -0.14
C ARG A 76 5.01 15.18 0.25
N ALA A 77 4.57 15.01 1.49
CA ALA A 77 4.07 13.75 2.02
C ALA A 77 2.56 13.81 2.21
N HIS A 78 1.87 12.71 1.93
CA HIS A 78 0.45 12.56 2.26
C HIS A 78 0.15 11.16 2.75
N LYS A 79 -0.48 11.06 3.91
CA LYS A 79 -1.02 9.82 4.47
C LYS A 79 -2.52 10.02 4.70
N PRO A 80 -3.40 9.42 3.88
CA PRO A 80 -4.84 9.74 3.87
C PRO A 80 -5.50 9.60 5.23
N VAL A 81 -5.10 8.57 5.99
CA VAL A 81 -5.64 8.25 7.32
C VAL A 81 -4.53 7.65 8.17
N VAL A 82 -4.50 8.02 9.45
CA VAL A 82 -3.70 7.36 10.50
C VAL A 82 -4.64 6.78 11.54
N THR A 83 -4.38 5.56 11.98
CA THR A 83 -5.08 4.87 13.09
C THR A 83 -4.07 4.39 14.12
N GLY A 84 -4.50 4.12 15.35
CA GLY A 84 -3.62 3.64 16.42
C GLY A 84 -2.91 4.73 17.21
N LEU A 85 -3.42 5.97 17.23
CA LEU A 85 -2.80 7.09 17.97
C LEU A 85 -3.15 7.14 19.47
N GLY A 86 -4.16 6.38 19.91
CA GLY A 86 -4.67 6.43 21.29
C GLY A 86 -4.36 5.21 22.13
N GLU A 87 -3.74 4.21 21.57
CA GLU A 87 -3.32 3.02 22.30
C GLU A 87 -1.82 3.13 22.56
N GLU A 88 -1.43 2.92 23.81
CA GLU A 88 -0.09 2.44 24.08
C GLU A 88 0.05 1.16 23.27
N SER A 89 0.67 1.27 22.10
CA SER A 89 0.88 0.14 21.23
C SER A 89 1.72 -0.85 22.05
N GLY A 90 1.10 -1.95 22.50
CA GLY A 90 1.77 -3.00 23.26
C GLY A 90 2.90 -3.72 22.49
N ILE A 91 3.25 -3.22 21.33
CA ILE A 91 4.49 -3.40 20.59
C ILE A 91 5.35 -2.22 21.04
N GLY A 92 6.16 -2.43 22.11
CA GLY A 92 6.97 -1.45 22.79
C GLY A 92 7.30 -0.24 21.91
N GLU A 93 6.75 0.91 22.28
CA GLU A 93 7.19 2.17 21.72
C GLU A 93 8.70 2.22 21.96
N SER A 94 9.45 1.92 20.93
CA SER A 94 10.86 2.26 20.92
C SER A 94 10.86 3.78 20.99
N GLU A 95 11.35 4.35 22.10
CA GLU A 95 11.50 5.80 22.31
C GLU A 95 12.19 6.51 21.13
N THR A 96 12.59 5.77 20.09
CA THR A 96 13.38 6.22 18.95
C THR A 96 12.57 6.50 17.69
N TRP A 97 11.35 5.97 17.54
CA TRP A 97 10.57 6.14 16.30
C TRP A 97 9.29 6.96 16.53
N PRO A 98 9.14 8.12 15.87
CA PRO A 98 7.92 8.90 15.97
C PRO A 98 6.76 8.22 15.21
N PRO A 99 5.50 8.61 15.50
CA PRO A 99 4.35 8.17 14.73
C PRO A 99 4.53 8.40 13.22
N ASP A 100 3.91 7.57 12.39
CA ASP A 100 4.08 7.56 10.93
C ASP A 100 3.98 8.95 10.30
N HIS A 101 2.92 9.72 10.61
CA HIS A 101 2.69 11.04 10.02
C HIS A 101 3.72 12.08 10.47
N VAL A 102 4.26 11.94 11.68
CA VAL A 102 5.34 12.80 12.19
C VAL A 102 6.65 12.45 11.48
N LEU A 103 6.95 11.16 11.30
CA LEU A 103 8.14 10.73 10.57
C LEU A 103 8.14 11.23 9.12
N LEU A 104 7.01 11.07 8.44
CA LEU A 104 6.84 11.56 7.07
C LEU A 104 6.94 13.09 6.99
N GLY A 105 6.34 13.79 7.96
CA GLY A 105 6.42 15.25 8.06
C GLY A 105 7.86 15.71 8.25
N ASN A 106 8.60 15.13 9.18
CA ASN A 106 10.01 15.44 9.41
C ASN A 106 10.87 15.22 8.15
N ALA A 107 10.58 14.18 7.37
CA ALA A 107 11.32 13.88 6.14
C ALA A 107 10.98 14.85 5.00
N ALA A 108 9.79 15.44 5.00
CA ALA A 108 9.29 16.35 3.95
C ALA A 108 9.32 17.84 4.35
N GLY A 109 9.74 18.18 5.58
CA GLY A 109 9.67 19.55 6.09
C GLY A 109 8.23 20.02 6.33
N MET A 110 7.32 19.10 6.70
CA MET A 110 5.89 19.35 6.95
C MET A 110 5.51 19.02 8.40
N THR A 111 4.40 19.55 8.88
CA THR A 111 3.80 19.08 10.14
C THR A 111 3.08 17.75 9.96
N GLY A 112 2.90 16.99 11.04
CA GLY A 112 2.15 15.75 10.99
C GLY A 112 0.67 15.96 10.61
N GLU A 113 0.09 17.10 10.98
CA GLU A 113 -1.28 17.51 10.62
C GLU A 113 -1.44 17.72 9.11
N GLU A 114 -0.46 18.36 8.48
CA GLU A 114 -0.46 18.57 7.03
C GLU A 114 -0.33 17.22 6.28
N VAL A 115 0.48 16.31 6.81
CA VAL A 115 0.67 14.98 6.23
C VAL A 115 -0.58 14.12 6.35
N ALA A 116 -1.22 14.08 7.54
CA ALA A 116 -2.37 13.21 7.80
C ALA A 116 -3.55 14.01 8.36
N PRO A 117 -4.48 14.44 7.49
CA PRO A 117 -5.65 15.21 7.90
C PRO A 117 -6.68 14.39 8.69
N LEU A 118 -6.74 13.06 8.51
CA LEU A 118 -7.61 12.16 9.25
C LEU A 118 -6.79 11.27 10.19
N ARG A 119 -7.08 11.39 11.50
CA ARG A 119 -6.33 10.70 12.55
C ARG A 119 -7.28 10.14 13.60
N TYR A 120 -7.16 8.85 13.89
CA TYR A 120 -8.01 8.13 14.83
C TYR A 120 -7.20 7.42 15.90
N GLY A 121 -7.74 7.37 17.13
CA GLY A 121 -7.14 6.71 18.28
C GLY A 121 -7.02 5.19 18.12
N PRO A 122 -8.13 4.45 17.83
CA PRO A 122 -8.12 3.00 17.82
C PRO A 122 -7.23 2.40 16.72
N ALA A 123 -6.47 1.33 17.06
CA ALA A 123 -5.60 0.58 16.14
C ALA A 123 -6.40 -0.45 15.32
N VAL A 124 -7.31 0.03 14.48
CA VAL A 124 -8.16 -0.77 13.60
C VAL A 124 -8.13 -0.21 12.18
N SER A 125 -8.83 -0.87 11.26
CA SER A 125 -8.93 -0.35 9.87
C SER A 125 -9.61 1.03 9.83
N PRO A 126 -9.24 1.90 8.87
CA PRO A 126 -9.73 3.28 8.81
C PRO A 126 -11.25 3.41 8.86
N HIS A 127 -11.99 2.59 8.09
CA HIS A 127 -13.45 2.65 8.07
C HIS A 127 -14.06 2.35 9.45
N LEU A 128 -13.48 1.40 10.20
CA LEU A 128 -13.95 1.05 11.54
C LEU A 128 -13.53 2.13 12.55
N ALA A 129 -12.33 2.67 12.44
CA ALA A 129 -11.87 3.75 13.31
C ALA A 129 -12.78 4.99 13.21
N ALA A 130 -13.15 5.39 11.99
CA ALA A 130 -14.10 6.46 11.76
C ALA A 130 -15.49 6.14 12.33
N GLN A 131 -15.98 4.92 12.11
CA GLN A 131 -17.26 4.48 12.68
C GLN A 131 -17.28 4.54 14.22
N LEU A 132 -16.21 4.12 14.88
CA LEU A 132 -16.06 4.20 16.33
C LEU A 132 -16.01 5.66 16.83
N ALA A 133 -15.49 6.58 16.00
CA ALA A 133 -15.50 8.02 16.28
C ALA A 133 -16.85 8.70 15.93
N GLY A 134 -17.85 7.96 15.44
CA GLY A 134 -19.13 8.53 15.00
C GLY A 134 -19.03 9.28 13.67
N GLU A 135 -17.97 9.04 12.90
CA GLU A 135 -17.68 9.72 11.63
C GLU A 135 -17.80 8.78 10.42
N ARG A 136 -17.82 9.36 9.24
CA ARG A 136 -17.71 8.66 7.96
C ARG A 136 -16.60 9.26 7.12
N ILE A 137 -15.76 8.38 6.60
CA ILE A 137 -14.74 8.81 5.64
C ILE A 137 -15.38 8.87 4.26
N GLU A 138 -15.36 10.07 3.69
CA GLU A 138 -15.89 10.34 2.34
C GLU A 138 -14.76 10.18 1.30
N PRO A 139 -14.88 9.23 0.33
CA PRO A 139 -13.84 9.02 -0.69
C PRO A 139 -13.44 10.28 -1.46
N ALA A 140 -14.40 11.15 -1.78
CA ALA A 140 -14.13 12.39 -2.49
C ALA A 140 -13.23 13.34 -1.69
N ARG A 141 -13.39 13.39 -0.35
CA ARG A 141 -12.55 14.19 0.54
C ARG A 141 -11.12 13.66 0.60
N LEU A 142 -10.94 12.32 0.64
CA LEU A 142 -9.61 11.69 0.60
C LEU A 142 -8.87 12.06 -0.70
N LEU A 143 -9.57 11.95 -1.83
CA LEU A 143 -8.99 12.26 -3.13
C LEU A 143 -8.63 13.75 -3.26
N THR A 144 -9.52 14.64 -2.81
CA THR A 144 -9.29 16.09 -2.82
C THR A 144 -8.10 16.44 -1.93
N ALA A 145 -8.03 15.91 -0.70
CA ALA A 145 -6.93 16.16 0.22
C ALA A 145 -5.59 15.71 -0.36
N ALA A 146 -5.53 14.50 -0.94
CA ALA A 146 -4.31 13.99 -1.56
C ALA A 146 -3.86 14.83 -2.77
N ARG A 147 -4.79 15.29 -3.61
CA ARG A 147 -4.48 16.17 -4.74
C ARG A 147 -4.03 17.56 -4.29
N SER A 148 -4.65 18.10 -3.25
CA SER A 148 -4.27 19.39 -2.68
C SER A 148 -2.94 19.37 -1.93
N ALA A 149 -2.49 18.19 -1.50
CA ALA A 149 -1.17 18.03 -0.89
C ALA A 149 -0.04 18.24 -1.92
N ALA A 150 -0.28 17.99 -3.20
CA ALA A 150 0.64 18.31 -4.29
C ALA A 150 0.44 19.75 -4.72
N ALA A 151 1.38 20.65 -4.40
CA ALA A 151 1.36 22.04 -4.83
C ALA A 151 2.39 22.26 -5.94
N GLY A 152 1.94 22.72 -7.12
CA GLY A 152 2.84 23.03 -8.24
C GLY A 152 3.63 21.82 -8.73
N ASP A 153 4.96 21.95 -8.78
CA ASP A 153 5.89 20.92 -9.27
C ASP A 153 6.42 20.00 -8.15
N ASP A 154 5.82 20.04 -6.95
CA ASP A 154 6.25 19.21 -5.83
C ASP A 154 6.08 17.71 -6.14
N ILE A 155 7.09 16.92 -5.76
CA ILE A 155 7.02 15.46 -5.83
C ILE A 155 6.21 14.95 -4.64
N LEU A 156 5.03 14.39 -4.92
CA LEU A 156 4.13 13.85 -3.90
C LEU A 156 4.40 12.37 -3.61
N ILE A 157 4.70 12.05 -2.36
CA ILE A 157 4.68 10.66 -1.87
C ILE A 157 3.39 10.43 -1.08
N VAL A 158 2.52 9.57 -1.61
CA VAL A 158 1.29 9.14 -0.91
C VAL A 158 1.54 7.78 -0.28
N GLU A 159 1.34 7.67 1.03
CA GLU A 159 1.44 6.40 1.73
C GLU A 159 0.07 5.83 2.06
N GLY A 160 -0.21 4.62 1.57
CA GLY A 160 -1.43 3.87 1.91
C GLY A 160 -1.44 3.35 3.36
N VAL A 161 -2.57 2.81 3.79
CA VAL A 161 -2.79 2.25 5.13
C VAL A 161 -2.91 0.74 5.05
N GLY A 162 -2.09 -0.01 5.79
CA GLY A 162 -2.07 -1.47 5.73
C GLY A 162 -1.71 -1.98 4.32
N GLY A 163 -2.46 -2.95 3.82
CA GLY A 163 -2.31 -3.49 2.46
C GLY A 163 -3.22 -2.80 1.43
N LEU A 164 -3.03 -3.16 0.16
CA LEU A 164 -3.71 -2.54 -0.99
C LEU A 164 -5.25 -2.65 -0.92
N LEU A 165 -5.79 -3.71 -0.34
CA LEU A 165 -7.25 -3.94 -0.25
C LEU A 165 -7.86 -3.53 1.10
N VAL A 166 -7.12 -2.85 1.96
CA VAL A 166 -7.65 -2.32 3.23
C VAL A 166 -8.71 -1.28 2.95
N PRO A 167 -9.92 -1.38 3.56
CA PRO A 167 -10.98 -0.41 3.36
C PRO A 167 -10.67 0.91 4.09
N LEU A 168 -10.66 1.98 3.33
CA LEU A 168 -10.63 3.36 3.82
C LEU A 168 -12.04 3.83 4.19
N ALA A 169 -13.03 3.44 3.41
CA ALA A 169 -14.46 3.58 3.66
C ALA A 169 -15.17 2.27 3.33
N VAL A 170 -16.49 2.15 3.57
CA VAL A 170 -17.25 0.89 3.45
C VAL A 170 -17.06 0.21 2.09
N ASP A 171 -17.08 0.97 1.00
CA ASP A 171 -16.94 0.46 -0.37
C ASP A 171 -15.77 1.11 -1.11
N TYR A 172 -14.73 1.54 -0.39
CA TYR A 172 -13.59 2.25 -0.95
C TYR A 172 -12.30 1.83 -0.26
N THR A 173 -11.38 1.24 -1.01
CA THR A 173 -10.13 0.69 -0.52
C THR A 173 -8.92 1.59 -0.81
N VAL A 174 -7.76 1.25 -0.25
CA VAL A 174 -6.47 1.87 -0.59
C VAL A 174 -6.21 1.77 -2.10
N ARG A 175 -6.57 0.64 -2.72
CA ARG A 175 -6.46 0.43 -4.17
C ARG A 175 -7.28 1.45 -4.96
N ASP A 176 -8.52 1.72 -4.53
CA ASP A 176 -9.42 2.63 -5.24
C ASP A 176 -8.89 4.06 -5.18
N LEU A 177 -8.27 4.47 -4.06
CA LEU A 177 -7.58 5.75 -3.95
C LEU A 177 -6.34 5.80 -4.85
N ALA A 178 -5.53 4.74 -4.88
CA ALA A 178 -4.35 4.66 -5.74
C ALA A 178 -4.73 4.79 -7.23
N VAL A 179 -5.80 4.10 -7.66
CA VAL A 179 -6.35 4.22 -9.02
C VAL A 179 -6.81 5.64 -9.32
N ALA A 180 -7.52 6.28 -8.37
CA ALA A 180 -8.05 7.64 -8.56
C ALA A 180 -6.97 8.72 -8.60
N LEU A 181 -5.81 8.48 -7.96
CA LEU A 181 -4.65 9.38 -7.98
C LEU A 181 -3.79 9.20 -9.23
N GLU A 182 -3.87 8.06 -9.89
CA GLU A 182 -3.07 7.73 -11.09
C GLU A 182 -1.55 7.86 -10.85
N LEU A 183 -1.10 7.67 -9.61
CA LEU A 183 0.32 7.67 -9.27
C LEU A 183 0.93 6.28 -9.50
N PRO A 184 2.17 6.18 -10.02
CA PRO A 184 2.91 4.93 -10.05
C PRO A 184 3.05 4.33 -8.66
N LEU A 185 2.99 2.98 -8.58
CA LEU A 185 2.91 2.24 -7.32
C LEU A 185 4.25 1.59 -6.95
N LEU A 186 4.65 1.74 -5.69
CA LEU A 186 5.67 0.92 -5.03
C LEU A 186 5.00 0.00 -4.00
N ILE A 187 5.44 -1.26 -3.94
CA ILE A 187 4.94 -2.24 -2.98
C ILE A 187 6.03 -2.53 -1.94
N ALA A 188 5.82 -2.14 -0.69
CA ALA A 188 6.68 -2.51 0.42
C ALA A 188 6.34 -3.93 0.91
N ALA A 189 7.36 -4.76 1.13
CA ALA A 189 7.20 -6.12 1.64
C ALA A 189 8.35 -6.53 2.57
N ARG A 190 8.11 -7.46 3.49
CA ARG A 190 9.16 -8.02 4.33
C ARG A 190 9.96 -9.07 3.54
N PRO A 191 11.27 -9.27 3.80
CA PRO A 191 12.07 -10.26 3.09
C PRO A 191 11.84 -11.72 3.55
N GLY A 192 11.12 -11.95 4.66
CA GLY A 192 10.98 -13.23 5.34
C GLY A 192 10.02 -14.24 4.68
N LEU A 193 9.79 -15.36 5.37
CA LEU A 193 8.89 -16.42 4.92
C LEU A 193 7.46 -15.90 4.74
N GLY A 194 6.78 -16.36 3.68
CA GLY A 194 5.43 -15.93 3.28
C GLY A 194 5.41 -14.74 2.32
N THR A 195 6.53 -14.01 2.17
CA THR A 195 6.58 -12.79 1.36
C THR A 195 6.28 -13.04 -0.12
N ILE A 196 6.70 -14.17 -0.69
CA ILE A 196 6.44 -14.51 -2.10
C ILE A 196 4.93 -14.47 -2.36
N ASN A 197 4.15 -15.21 -1.58
CA ASN A 197 2.70 -15.29 -1.74
C ASN A 197 2.03 -13.91 -1.55
N HIS A 198 2.33 -13.19 -0.47
CA HIS A 198 1.73 -11.90 -0.18
C HIS A 198 2.07 -10.86 -1.24
N THR A 199 3.31 -10.85 -1.71
CA THR A 199 3.76 -9.91 -2.75
C THR A 199 3.10 -10.20 -4.10
N LEU A 200 3.07 -11.46 -4.53
CA LEU A 200 2.45 -11.83 -5.81
C LEU A 200 0.93 -11.59 -5.81
N LEU A 201 0.24 -11.85 -4.69
CA LEU A 201 -1.19 -11.51 -4.55
C LEU A 201 -1.42 -10.00 -4.62
N THR A 202 -0.59 -9.20 -3.95
CA THR A 202 -0.70 -7.73 -3.99
C THR A 202 -0.43 -7.21 -5.39
N LEU A 203 0.60 -7.74 -6.07
CA LEU A 203 0.95 -7.39 -7.44
C LEU A 203 -0.17 -7.75 -8.43
N ALA A 204 -0.76 -8.94 -8.30
CA ALA A 204 -1.88 -9.36 -9.11
C ALA A 204 -3.11 -8.44 -8.91
N ALA A 205 -3.43 -8.09 -7.66
CA ALA A 205 -4.53 -7.18 -7.34
C ALA A 205 -4.30 -5.77 -7.88
N ALA A 206 -3.06 -5.26 -7.82
CA ALA A 206 -2.68 -3.96 -8.35
C ALA A 206 -2.82 -3.93 -9.88
N ARG A 207 -2.27 -4.92 -10.57
CA ARG A 207 -2.32 -5.05 -12.05
C ARG A 207 -3.74 -5.24 -12.56
N ALA A 208 -4.56 -6.05 -11.88
CA ALA A 208 -5.97 -6.23 -12.23
C ALA A 208 -6.79 -4.93 -12.13
N ALA A 209 -6.37 -4.00 -11.29
CA ALA A 209 -6.96 -2.66 -11.18
C ALA A 209 -6.34 -1.64 -12.15
N GLY A 210 -5.38 -2.06 -12.96
CA GLY A 210 -4.69 -1.19 -13.91
C GLY A 210 -3.68 -0.24 -13.27
N LEU A 211 -3.16 -0.52 -12.09
CA LEU A 211 -2.10 0.27 -11.47
C LEU A 211 -0.75 -0.03 -12.14
N ASP A 212 0.02 1.02 -12.39
CA ASP A 212 1.39 0.92 -12.89
C ASP A 212 2.33 0.65 -11.71
N VAL A 213 2.72 -0.62 -11.53
CA VAL A 213 3.62 -1.02 -10.44
C VAL A 213 5.06 -0.93 -10.93
N LEU A 214 5.85 -0.04 -10.33
CA LEU A 214 7.25 0.19 -10.71
C LEU A 214 8.19 -0.83 -10.10
N ALA A 215 8.02 -1.10 -8.80
CA ALA A 215 8.90 -2.01 -8.07
C ALA A 215 8.24 -2.58 -6.80
N VAL A 216 8.81 -3.69 -6.34
CA VAL A 216 8.65 -4.19 -4.98
C VAL A 216 9.91 -3.80 -4.20
N VAL A 217 9.74 -3.27 -2.99
CA VAL A 217 10.86 -2.91 -2.10
C VAL A 217 10.80 -3.79 -0.87
N LEU A 218 11.79 -4.68 -0.74
CA LEU A 218 11.96 -5.51 0.44
C LEU A 218 12.61 -4.70 1.57
N THR A 219 11.96 -4.62 2.73
CA THR A 219 12.42 -3.81 3.86
C THR A 219 12.08 -4.46 5.22
N PRO A 220 12.99 -4.46 6.21
CA PRO A 220 14.39 -4.09 6.07
C PRO A 220 15.19 -5.15 5.32
N TRP A 221 15.97 -4.75 4.34
CA TRP A 221 16.85 -5.66 3.61
C TRP A 221 18.19 -5.79 4.34
N PRO A 222 18.62 -7.00 4.73
CA PRO A 222 19.85 -7.16 5.49
C PRO A 222 21.10 -6.95 4.62
N GLN A 223 22.16 -6.44 5.24
CA GLN A 223 23.46 -6.25 4.53
C GLN A 223 24.04 -7.59 4.02
N ARG A 224 23.75 -8.69 4.73
CA ARG A 224 24.14 -10.06 4.36
C ARG A 224 22.90 -10.93 4.32
N PRO A 225 22.13 -10.89 3.22
CA PRO A 225 20.93 -11.68 3.09
C PRO A 225 21.28 -13.18 3.10
N ASN A 226 20.49 -13.97 3.80
CA ASN A 226 20.62 -15.41 3.83
C ASN A 226 20.06 -16.05 2.54
N ALA A 227 20.14 -17.37 2.40
CA ALA A 227 19.70 -18.08 1.19
C ALA A 227 18.19 -17.92 0.93
N MET A 228 17.36 -17.94 1.99
CA MET A 228 15.91 -17.74 1.87
C MET A 228 15.56 -16.33 1.37
N GLU A 229 16.19 -15.30 1.94
CA GLU A 229 15.93 -13.90 1.55
C GLU A 229 16.31 -13.64 0.09
N ARG A 230 17.48 -14.15 -0.35
CA ARG A 230 17.90 -14.06 -1.76
C ARG A 230 16.91 -14.79 -2.66
N SER A 231 16.57 -16.05 -2.31
CA SER A 231 15.60 -16.84 -3.07
C SER A 231 14.24 -16.16 -3.16
N ASN A 232 13.73 -15.59 -2.06
CA ASN A 232 12.47 -14.86 -2.05
C ASN A 232 12.49 -13.67 -3.02
N ARG A 233 13.57 -12.87 -2.98
CA ARG A 233 13.75 -11.73 -3.88
C ARG A 233 13.75 -12.16 -5.34
N ASP A 234 14.56 -13.17 -5.66
CA ASP A 234 14.74 -13.63 -7.04
C ASP A 234 13.45 -14.31 -7.57
N THR A 235 12.73 -15.04 -6.71
CA THR A 235 11.44 -15.64 -7.04
C THR A 235 10.36 -14.59 -7.29
N ILE A 236 10.27 -13.55 -6.45
CA ILE A 236 9.33 -12.44 -6.67
C ILE A 236 9.65 -11.71 -7.96
N ALA A 237 10.92 -11.43 -8.24
CA ALA A 237 11.35 -10.77 -9.47
C ALA A 237 10.97 -11.61 -10.71
N HIS A 238 11.22 -12.91 -10.67
CA HIS A 238 10.97 -13.83 -11.77
C HIS A 238 9.45 -14.03 -12.01
N LEU A 239 8.72 -14.50 -11.00
CA LEU A 239 7.28 -14.79 -11.13
C LEU A 239 6.42 -13.54 -11.25
N GLY A 240 6.87 -12.45 -10.63
CA GLY A 240 6.20 -11.15 -10.68
C GLY A 240 6.54 -10.34 -11.94
N GLU A 241 7.56 -10.72 -12.69
CA GLU A 241 8.09 -9.92 -13.81
C GLU A 241 8.22 -8.44 -13.41
N ILE A 242 8.87 -8.21 -12.27
CA ILE A 242 8.93 -6.89 -11.62
C ILE A 242 10.34 -6.63 -11.05
N GLU A 243 10.75 -5.37 -11.03
CA GLU A 243 11.94 -4.98 -10.30
C GLU A 243 11.75 -5.21 -8.79
N VAL A 244 12.77 -5.79 -8.13
CA VAL A 244 12.78 -5.98 -6.68
C VAL A 244 14.03 -5.31 -6.11
N ALA A 245 13.81 -4.19 -5.42
CA ALA A 245 14.84 -3.45 -4.70
C ALA A 245 14.87 -3.85 -3.22
N GLY A 246 15.96 -3.51 -2.52
CA GLY A 246 16.09 -3.69 -1.07
C GLY A 246 16.37 -2.37 -0.38
N LEU A 247 15.54 -1.97 0.59
CA LEU A 247 15.82 -0.87 1.49
C LEU A 247 16.53 -1.41 2.73
N GLY A 248 17.79 -0.98 2.95
CA GLY A 248 18.58 -1.37 4.11
C GLY A 248 17.92 -0.99 5.44
N GLN A 249 18.35 -1.63 6.52
CA GLN A 249 17.83 -1.31 7.86
C GLN A 249 18.24 0.12 8.25
N VAL A 250 17.25 0.96 8.47
CA VAL A 250 17.41 2.28 9.10
C VAL A 250 17.35 2.10 10.62
N ARG A 251 18.43 2.44 11.33
CA ARG A 251 18.54 2.24 12.77
C ARG A 251 17.97 3.41 13.58
N SER A 252 17.98 4.59 12.99
CA SER A 252 17.49 5.81 13.62
C SER A 252 16.79 6.68 12.58
N PRO A 253 15.66 7.32 12.92
CA PRO A 253 14.87 8.15 12.00
C PRO A 253 15.46 9.54 11.77
N THR A 254 16.78 9.66 11.76
CA THR A 254 17.47 10.93 11.44
C THR A 254 17.36 11.24 9.95
N ALA A 255 17.28 12.51 9.59
CA ALA A 255 17.19 12.96 8.19
C ALA A 255 18.34 12.39 7.36
N ALA A 256 19.59 12.41 7.87
CA ALA A 256 20.77 11.87 7.18
C ALA A 256 20.68 10.35 7.01
N GLY A 257 20.25 9.61 8.04
CA GLY A 257 20.10 8.15 7.98
C GLY A 257 19.03 7.71 6.98
N LEU A 258 17.88 8.39 6.98
CA LEU A 258 16.82 8.17 6.02
C LEU A 258 17.25 8.52 4.59
N ALA A 259 17.89 9.68 4.39
CA ALA A 259 18.37 10.11 3.09
C ALA A 259 19.40 9.13 2.51
N SER A 260 20.36 8.68 3.31
CA SER A 260 21.36 7.68 2.88
C SER A 260 20.71 6.34 2.48
N ALA A 261 19.70 5.89 3.22
CA ALA A 261 18.98 4.66 2.89
C ALA A 261 18.14 4.82 1.61
N GLY A 262 17.50 5.96 1.43
CA GLY A 262 16.70 6.26 0.25
C GLY A 262 17.51 6.49 -1.01
N ASP A 263 18.71 7.08 -0.90
CA ASP A 263 19.59 7.31 -2.05
C ASP A 263 20.16 6.00 -2.63
N ALA A 264 20.17 4.92 -1.86
CA ALA A 264 20.50 3.59 -2.36
C ALA A 264 19.40 2.99 -3.27
N LEU A 265 18.20 3.57 -3.29
CA LEU A 265 17.11 3.17 -4.17
C LEU A 265 17.14 3.94 -5.49
N PRO A 266 16.73 3.36 -6.62
CA PRO A 266 16.77 4.03 -7.93
C PRO A 266 15.59 4.99 -8.14
N TRP A 267 15.26 5.81 -7.15
CA TRP A 267 14.08 6.68 -7.15
C TRP A 267 14.06 7.69 -8.32
N ARG A 268 15.23 8.21 -8.73
CA ARG A 268 15.34 9.10 -9.89
C ARG A 268 14.84 8.43 -11.16
N ARG A 269 15.18 7.14 -11.34
CA ARG A 269 14.70 6.35 -12.48
C ARG A 269 13.19 6.10 -12.36
N TRP A 270 12.67 5.79 -11.18
CA TRP A 270 11.24 5.55 -10.98
C TRP A 270 10.40 6.79 -11.31
N LEU A 271 10.87 8.00 -10.95
CA LEU A 271 10.20 9.25 -11.29
C LEU A 271 10.32 9.64 -12.77
N ALA A 272 11.41 9.23 -13.44
CA ALA A 272 11.65 9.53 -14.85
C ALA A 272 10.91 8.59 -15.81
N LEU A 273 10.37 7.46 -15.33
CA LEU A 273 9.65 6.53 -16.20
C LEU A 273 8.37 7.17 -16.72
N PRO A 274 8.14 7.14 -18.06
CA PRO A 274 6.88 7.61 -18.61
C PRO A 274 5.75 6.76 -18.04
N LYS A 275 4.68 7.40 -17.59
CA LYS A 275 3.47 6.70 -17.12
C LYS A 275 3.00 5.79 -18.25
N ARG A 276 2.98 4.48 -18.04
CA ARG A 276 2.45 3.54 -19.04
C ARG A 276 0.98 3.87 -19.25
N LEU A 277 0.63 4.34 -20.43
CA LEU A 277 -0.75 4.39 -20.87
C LEU A 277 -1.26 2.95 -20.86
N ILE A 278 -2.13 2.62 -19.91
CA ILE A 278 -2.73 1.29 -19.83
C ILE A 278 -3.62 1.14 -21.06
N SER A 279 -3.07 0.47 -22.08
CA SER A 279 -3.85 -0.02 -23.20
C SER A 279 -4.85 -1.04 -22.65
N SER A 280 -6.13 -0.82 -22.89
CA SER A 280 -7.26 -1.67 -22.50
C SER A 280 -7.30 -3.03 -23.24
N ALA A 281 -6.15 -3.54 -23.67
CA ALA A 281 -6.02 -4.75 -24.50
C ALA A 281 -5.13 -5.80 -23.82
N CYS A 282 -5.50 -6.26 -22.62
CA CYS A 282 -5.03 -7.56 -22.16
C CYS A 282 -6.19 -8.32 -21.50
N VAL A 283 -7.17 -8.69 -22.34
CA VAL A 283 -8.04 -9.81 -22.03
C VAL A 283 -7.20 -11.06 -22.24
N PRO A 284 -6.93 -11.88 -21.23
CA PRO A 284 -6.24 -13.14 -21.45
C PRO A 284 -7.06 -14.00 -22.43
N ARG A 285 -6.45 -14.37 -23.55
CA ARG A 285 -7.04 -15.36 -24.47
C ARG A 285 -7.35 -16.60 -23.66
N ARG A 286 -8.61 -17.04 -23.71
CA ARG A 286 -9.04 -18.32 -23.14
C ARG A 286 -8.06 -19.37 -23.64
N SER A 287 -7.42 -20.08 -22.72
CA SER A 287 -6.64 -21.29 -23.01
C SER A 287 -7.52 -22.26 -23.76
N GLU A 288 -7.07 -22.72 -24.94
CA GLU A 288 -7.70 -23.79 -25.69
C GLU A 288 -7.79 -25.06 -24.82
N PRO A 289 -8.87 -25.86 -24.97
CA PRO A 289 -9.01 -27.07 -24.19
C PRO A 289 -7.89 -28.06 -24.59
N VAL A 290 -7.18 -28.53 -23.57
CA VAL A 290 -6.16 -29.58 -23.72
C VAL A 290 -6.76 -30.80 -24.42
N ARG A 291 -6.33 -31.08 -25.64
CA ARG A 291 -6.70 -32.29 -26.38
C ARG A 291 -6.18 -33.52 -25.61
N ASN A 292 -7.09 -34.43 -25.36
CA ASN A 292 -6.90 -35.72 -24.74
C ASN A 292 -5.55 -36.39 -25.09
N LEU A 293 -4.66 -36.53 -24.09
CA LEU A 293 -3.58 -37.49 -24.12
C LEU A 293 -4.15 -38.88 -23.80
N ARG A 294 -4.06 -39.76 -24.78
CA ARG A 294 -4.44 -41.18 -24.69
C ARG A 294 -3.73 -41.84 -23.52
N LYS A 295 -4.51 -42.61 -22.76
CA LYS A 295 -4.04 -43.54 -21.73
C LYS A 295 -3.02 -44.51 -22.33
N SER A 296 -1.77 -44.41 -21.93
CA SER A 296 -0.78 -45.50 -22.08
C SER A 296 -0.74 -46.24 -20.76
N SER A 297 -1.17 -47.46 -20.82
CA SER A 297 -1.13 -48.45 -19.73
C SER A 297 0.34 -48.70 -19.35
N VAL A 298 0.75 -48.39 -18.14
CA VAL A 298 2.01 -48.86 -17.56
C VAL A 298 1.65 -49.99 -16.61
N ASN A 299 2.01 -51.25 -17.01
CA ASN A 299 2.04 -52.40 -16.13
C ASN A 299 3.18 -52.21 -15.13
N ILE A 300 2.86 -52.30 -13.84
CA ILE A 300 3.85 -52.46 -12.77
C ILE A 300 3.84 -53.94 -12.38
N LEU A 301 4.96 -54.59 -12.56
CA LEU A 301 5.39 -55.78 -11.82
C LEU A 301 6.22 -55.33 -10.62
#